data_0f8a3ad7f93a7905123a5f38be16d5d3
#
_entry.id   0f8a3ad7f93a7905123a5f38be16d5d3
#
_cell.length_a   1.000
_cell.length_b   1.000
_cell.length_c   1.000
_cell.angle_alpha   90.00
_cell.angle_beta   90.00
_cell.angle_gamma   90.00
#
_symmetry.space_group_name_H-M   'P 1'
#
loop_
_entity.id
_entity.type
_entity.pdbx_description
1 polymer ?
#
loop_
_entity_poly.entity_id
_entity_poly.type
_entity_poly.pdbx_seq_one_letter_code
_entity_poly.pdbx_strand_id
1 'polypeptide(L)'
;MFSALPSIPLFVSKNITGREIFSDPIHVDINIVHNDILDTESFRQWRDDLKESLFIFEKDKDGNSVYVCGSEVEKMSKSKYNVQNPDNLVEKYGADTLRLYEMFLGPLEQSKPWDVQGIEGTYRFVRKFWRLFHNENNEFCVCDEPATAPELKSLHTLIKKEE
;
A
#
# COMPACT_ATOMS: atom_id res chain seq x y z
N MET A 1 -16.06 8.09 -47.09
CA MET A 1 -15.13 8.38 -45.97
C MET A 1 -15.91 8.16 -44.68
N PHE A 2 -15.86 6.96 -44.12
CA PHE A 2 -16.54 6.67 -42.86
C PHE A 2 -15.66 7.20 -41.72
N SER A 3 -16.08 8.28 -41.06
CA SER A 3 -15.48 8.70 -39.81
C SER A 3 -15.89 7.66 -38.75
N ALA A 4 -14.93 6.89 -38.26
CA ALA A 4 -15.17 6.06 -37.09
C ALA A 4 -15.63 6.99 -35.95
N LEU A 5 -16.77 6.74 -35.37
CA LEU A 5 -17.19 7.38 -34.11
C LEU A 5 -16.13 7.05 -33.07
N PRO A 6 -15.71 8.01 -32.23
CA PRO A 6 -14.80 7.72 -31.16
C PRO A 6 -15.41 6.62 -30.28
N SER A 7 -14.74 5.48 -30.18
CA SER A 7 -15.20 4.40 -29.31
C SER A 7 -15.00 4.85 -27.87
N ILE A 8 -16.10 4.99 -27.13
CA ILE A 8 -16.05 5.27 -25.69
C ILE A 8 -15.42 4.05 -25.02
N PRO A 9 -14.32 4.20 -24.25
CA PRO A 9 -13.71 3.08 -23.55
C PRO A 9 -14.68 2.46 -22.55
N LEU A 10 -14.81 1.13 -22.58
CA LEU A 10 -15.59 0.36 -21.62
C LEU A 10 -14.65 -0.47 -20.75
N PHE A 11 -14.68 -0.25 -19.45
CA PHE A 11 -13.90 -0.99 -18.47
C PHE A 11 -14.78 -1.98 -17.71
N VAL A 12 -14.28 -3.20 -17.55
CA VAL A 12 -14.99 -4.29 -16.88
C VAL A 12 -14.20 -4.71 -15.65
N SER A 13 -14.86 -4.76 -14.50
CA SER A 13 -14.23 -5.22 -13.25
C SER A 13 -13.66 -6.63 -13.38
N LYS A 14 -12.52 -6.89 -12.76
CA LYS A 14 -11.72 -8.12 -12.88
C LYS A 14 -12.53 -9.40 -12.75
N ASN A 15 -13.47 -9.46 -11.80
CA ASN A 15 -14.19 -10.69 -11.50
C ASN A 15 -15.42 -10.92 -12.43
N ILE A 16 -15.80 -9.90 -13.21
CA ILE A 16 -16.91 -10.01 -14.20
C ILE A 16 -16.41 -10.51 -15.54
N THR A 17 -15.12 -10.37 -15.85
CA THR A 17 -14.55 -10.84 -17.10
C THR A 17 -14.68 -12.35 -17.23
N GLY A 18 -15.73 -12.79 -17.93
CA GLY A 18 -15.90 -14.18 -18.35
C GLY A 18 -14.91 -14.54 -19.48
N ARG A 19 -14.80 -15.83 -19.79
CA ARG A 19 -13.85 -16.37 -20.78
C ARG A 19 -13.98 -15.80 -22.21
N GLU A 20 -15.04 -15.05 -22.51
CA GLU A 20 -15.35 -14.53 -23.85
C GLU A 20 -15.10 -13.03 -24.01
N ILE A 21 -14.67 -12.31 -22.96
CA ILE A 21 -14.37 -10.88 -23.05
C ILE A 21 -12.88 -10.71 -23.33
N PHE A 22 -12.56 -10.38 -24.58
CA PHE A 22 -11.21 -9.93 -24.96
C PHE A 22 -11.05 -8.50 -24.47
N SER A 23 -10.12 -8.27 -23.55
CA SER A 23 -9.79 -6.95 -23.03
C SER A 23 -8.29 -6.74 -23.05
N ASP A 24 -7.85 -5.56 -23.47
CA ASP A 24 -6.48 -5.14 -23.36
C ASP A 24 -6.31 -4.43 -22.02
N PRO A 25 -5.49 -4.94 -21.09
CA PRO A 25 -5.26 -4.29 -19.81
C PRO A 25 -4.49 -2.99 -19.99
N ILE A 26 -4.86 -1.96 -19.24
CA ILE A 26 -4.09 -0.72 -19.17
C ILE A 26 -3.53 -0.54 -17.76
N HIS A 27 -2.31 0.04 -17.69
CA HIS A 27 -1.75 0.44 -16.42
C HIS A 27 -2.48 1.68 -15.90
N VAL A 28 -2.75 1.69 -14.60
CA VAL A 28 -3.46 2.76 -13.90
C VAL A 28 -2.56 3.29 -12.79
N ASP A 29 -2.67 4.59 -12.50
CA ASP A 29 -1.91 5.20 -11.41
C ASP A 29 -2.24 4.50 -10.08
N ILE A 30 -1.21 4.01 -9.43
CA ILE A 30 -1.36 3.26 -8.16
C ILE A 30 -1.97 4.12 -7.04
N ASN A 31 -1.85 5.45 -7.13
CA ASN A 31 -2.38 6.35 -6.12
C ASN A 31 -3.91 6.51 -6.14
N ILE A 32 -4.57 6.09 -7.24
CA ILE A 32 -6.03 6.09 -7.36
C ILE A 32 -6.65 4.70 -7.19
N VAL A 33 -5.85 3.72 -6.75
CA VAL A 33 -6.30 2.35 -6.47
C VAL A 33 -6.05 2.04 -4.99
N HIS A 34 -7.09 1.65 -4.27
CA HIS A 34 -7.01 1.33 -2.84
C HIS A 34 -7.57 -0.07 -2.57
N ASN A 35 -6.72 -0.98 -2.08
CA ASN A 35 -7.10 -2.40 -1.87
C ASN A 35 -7.72 -3.04 -3.11
N ASP A 36 -7.08 -2.86 -4.25
CA ASP A 36 -7.54 -3.28 -5.58
C ASP A 36 -8.83 -2.61 -6.08
N ILE A 37 -9.41 -1.68 -5.34
CA ILE A 37 -10.59 -0.92 -5.74
C ILE A 37 -10.17 0.40 -6.39
N LEU A 38 -10.65 0.66 -7.60
CA LEU A 38 -10.39 1.88 -8.35
C LEU A 38 -11.31 3.01 -7.89
N ASP A 39 -10.72 4.18 -7.63
CA ASP A 39 -11.45 5.44 -7.59
C ASP A 39 -11.78 5.89 -9.03
N THR A 40 -13.00 5.62 -9.48
CA THR A 40 -13.43 5.89 -10.85
C THR A 40 -13.58 7.38 -11.17
N GLU A 41 -13.80 8.23 -10.17
CA GLU A 41 -13.86 9.68 -10.39
C GLU A 41 -12.44 10.24 -10.59
N SER A 42 -11.49 9.86 -9.74
CA SER A 42 -10.07 10.20 -9.93
C SER A 42 -9.52 9.64 -11.24
N PHE A 43 -9.96 8.45 -11.66
CA PHE A 43 -9.57 7.86 -12.93
C PHE A 43 -10.00 8.70 -14.15
N ARG A 44 -11.24 9.22 -14.16
CA ARG A 44 -11.74 10.09 -15.22
C ARG A 44 -11.02 11.43 -15.28
N GLN A 45 -10.49 11.90 -14.14
CA GLN A 45 -9.73 13.15 -14.04
C GLN A 45 -8.24 12.96 -14.37
N TRP A 46 -7.74 11.74 -14.25
CA TRP A 46 -6.33 11.41 -14.44
C TRP A 46 -5.86 11.58 -15.89
N ARG A 47 -6.73 11.25 -16.87
CA ARG A 47 -6.42 11.37 -18.30
C ARG A 47 -7.64 11.86 -19.07
N ASP A 48 -7.45 12.86 -19.93
CA ASP A 48 -8.53 13.47 -20.70
C ASP A 48 -9.22 12.49 -21.68
N ASP A 49 -8.45 11.55 -22.24
CA ASP A 49 -8.98 10.52 -23.16
C ASP A 49 -9.86 9.48 -22.47
N LEU A 50 -9.81 9.41 -21.12
CA LEU A 50 -10.58 8.48 -20.30
C LEU A 50 -11.78 9.12 -19.60
N LYS A 51 -12.00 10.42 -19.80
CA LYS A 51 -13.04 11.19 -19.11
C LYS A 51 -14.45 10.64 -19.30
N GLU A 52 -14.77 10.17 -20.50
CA GLU A 52 -16.09 9.62 -20.86
C GLU A 52 -16.18 8.09 -20.64
N SER A 53 -15.20 7.48 -19.98
CA SER A 53 -15.15 6.03 -19.79
C SER A 53 -16.36 5.48 -19.04
N LEU A 54 -16.85 4.34 -19.50
CA LEU A 54 -17.92 3.57 -18.87
C LEU A 54 -17.31 2.44 -18.05
N PHE A 55 -17.94 2.10 -16.92
CA PHE A 55 -17.50 1.04 -16.03
C PHE A 55 -18.61 0.02 -15.79
N ILE A 56 -18.25 -1.26 -15.80
CA ILE A 56 -19.10 -2.34 -15.31
C ILE A 56 -18.59 -2.72 -13.92
N PHE A 57 -19.40 -2.45 -12.93
CA PHE A 57 -19.09 -2.67 -11.52
C PHE A 57 -19.51 -4.07 -11.07
N GLU A 58 -18.82 -4.60 -10.09
CA GLU A 58 -19.27 -5.76 -9.32
C GLU A 58 -19.78 -5.34 -7.92
N LYS A 59 -20.33 -6.30 -7.19
CA LYS A 59 -20.77 -6.09 -5.82
C LYS A 59 -19.72 -6.61 -4.86
N ASP A 60 -19.36 -5.79 -3.88
CA ASP A 60 -18.55 -6.22 -2.75
C ASP A 60 -19.38 -7.04 -1.73
N LYS A 61 -18.73 -7.46 -0.64
CA LYS A 61 -19.36 -8.25 0.43
C LYS A 61 -20.49 -7.51 1.14
N ASP A 62 -20.45 -6.18 1.12
CA ASP A 62 -21.42 -5.29 1.77
C ASP A 62 -22.51 -4.82 0.80
N GLY A 63 -22.45 -5.27 -0.47
CA GLY A 63 -23.42 -4.97 -1.51
C GLY A 63 -23.19 -3.65 -2.25
N ASN A 64 -22.06 -2.96 -1.99
CA ASN A 64 -21.71 -1.74 -2.70
C ASN A 64 -21.21 -2.04 -4.11
N SER A 65 -21.44 -1.11 -5.05
CA SER A 65 -20.90 -1.22 -6.40
C SER A 65 -19.45 -0.76 -6.40
N VAL A 66 -18.52 -1.66 -6.73
CA VAL A 66 -17.09 -1.41 -6.77
C VAL A 66 -16.49 -1.83 -8.10
N TYR A 67 -15.43 -1.18 -8.53
CA TYR A 67 -14.61 -1.60 -9.65
C TYR A 67 -13.30 -2.19 -9.13
N VAL A 68 -13.10 -3.49 -9.31
CA VAL A 68 -11.91 -4.20 -8.87
C VAL A 68 -10.91 -4.30 -10.02
N CYS A 69 -9.69 -3.80 -9.78
CA CYS A 69 -8.56 -3.89 -10.69
C CYS A 69 -7.91 -5.28 -10.66
N GLY A 70 -7.32 -5.68 -11.79
CA GLY A 70 -6.29 -6.70 -11.79
C GLY A 70 -5.00 -6.15 -11.19
N SER A 71 -4.19 -7.00 -10.54
CA SER A 71 -2.88 -6.63 -10.04
C SER A 71 -1.83 -7.65 -10.44
N GLU A 72 -0.66 -7.17 -10.86
CA GLU A 72 0.52 -7.98 -11.19
C GLU A 72 1.76 -7.37 -10.58
N VAL A 73 2.70 -8.24 -10.17
CA VAL A 73 4.00 -7.77 -9.65
C VAL A 73 4.90 -7.40 -10.82
N GLU A 74 5.19 -6.12 -10.95
CA GLU A 74 6.02 -5.58 -12.01
C GLU A 74 7.11 -4.65 -11.46
N LYS A 75 8.18 -4.48 -12.25
CA LYS A 75 9.21 -3.48 -11.93
C LYS A 75 8.59 -2.07 -11.93
N MET A 76 8.88 -1.28 -10.91
CA MET A 76 8.45 0.12 -10.84
C MET A 76 8.98 0.93 -12.01
N SER A 77 8.08 1.63 -12.68
CA SER A 77 8.38 2.49 -13.82
C SER A 77 7.35 3.61 -13.95
N LYS A 78 7.80 4.80 -14.31
CA LYS A 78 6.90 5.94 -14.55
C LYS A 78 5.90 5.66 -15.68
N SER A 79 6.30 4.90 -16.70
CA SER A 79 5.42 4.53 -17.81
C SER A 79 4.34 3.52 -17.45
N LYS A 80 4.48 2.85 -16.30
CA LYS A 80 3.50 1.92 -15.73
C LYS A 80 2.67 2.54 -14.61
N TYR A 81 2.94 3.77 -14.25
CA TYR A 81 2.25 4.52 -13.20
C TYR A 81 2.22 3.80 -11.83
N ASN A 82 3.21 2.95 -11.57
CA ASN A 82 3.31 2.13 -10.36
C ASN A 82 4.46 2.58 -9.43
N VAL A 83 4.94 3.81 -9.59
CA VAL A 83 6.02 4.36 -8.75
C VAL A 83 5.43 4.95 -7.48
N GLN A 84 5.95 4.50 -6.32
CA GLN A 84 5.69 5.14 -5.03
C GLN A 84 6.62 6.34 -4.84
N ASN A 85 6.07 7.48 -4.44
CA ASN A 85 6.86 8.65 -4.10
C ASN A 85 7.37 8.54 -2.65
N PRO A 86 8.69 8.47 -2.43
CA PRO A 86 9.27 8.40 -1.10
C PRO A 86 8.87 9.59 -0.21
N ASP A 87 8.73 10.79 -0.77
CA ASP A 87 8.39 11.98 -0.01
C ASP A 87 7.01 11.85 0.67
N ASN A 88 6.02 11.32 -0.05
CA ASN A 88 4.68 11.08 0.50
C ASN A 88 4.72 10.03 1.64
N LEU A 89 5.59 9.04 1.52
CA LEU A 89 5.76 8.01 2.54
C LEU A 89 6.47 8.56 3.77
N VAL A 90 7.48 9.40 3.56
CA VAL A 90 8.19 10.07 4.66
C VAL A 90 7.26 11.05 5.39
N GLU A 91 6.44 11.79 4.68
CA GLU A 91 5.47 12.69 5.29
C GLU A 91 4.43 11.94 6.13
N LYS A 92 3.93 10.81 5.62
CA LYS A 92 2.89 10.02 6.29
C LYS A 92 3.41 9.15 7.44
N TYR A 93 4.57 8.52 7.28
CA TYR A 93 5.07 7.49 8.20
C TYR A 93 6.39 7.84 8.90
N GLY A 94 7.09 8.87 8.42
CA GLY A 94 8.43 9.22 8.90
C GLY A 94 9.54 8.45 8.17
N ALA A 95 10.71 9.10 8.06
CA ALA A 95 11.87 8.55 7.35
C ALA A 95 12.39 7.24 7.97
N ASP A 96 12.40 7.16 9.31
CA ASP A 96 12.88 5.96 10.01
C ASP A 96 11.99 4.75 9.76
N THR A 97 10.67 4.96 9.67
CA THR A 97 9.74 3.89 9.32
C THR A 97 9.99 3.37 7.91
N LEU A 98 10.15 4.26 6.94
CA LEU A 98 10.43 3.89 5.55
C LEU A 98 11.73 3.09 5.44
N ARG A 99 12.83 3.59 6.03
CA ARG A 99 14.14 2.92 6.02
C ARG A 99 14.10 1.55 6.68
N LEU A 100 13.44 1.45 7.83
CA LEU A 100 13.29 0.17 8.54
C LEU A 100 12.44 -0.81 7.71
N TYR A 101 11.38 -0.33 7.04
CA TYR A 101 10.55 -1.15 6.20
C TYR A 101 11.30 -1.68 4.98
N GLU A 102 12.11 -0.87 4.30
CA GLU A 102 12.96 -1.31 3.18
C GLU A 102 13.91 -2.43 3.60
N MET A 103 14.50 -2.33 4.78
CA MET A 103 15.37 -3.38 5.33
C MET A 103 14.59 -4.64 5.72
N PHE A 104 13.37 -4.48 6.21
CA PHE A 104 12.50 -5.60 6.62
C PHE A 104 11.98 -6.42 5.44
N LEU A 105 11.79 -5.82 4.27
CA LEU A 105 11.29 -6.51 3.07
C LEU A 105 12.12 -7.72 2.63
N GLY A 106 13.37 -7.84 3.08
CA GLY A 106 14.22 -9.02 2.84
C GLY A 106 15.62 -8.66 2.27
N PRO A 107 16.41 -9.64 1.80
CA PRO A 107 17.76 -9.42 1.29
C PRO A 107 17.81 -8.43 0.12
N LEU A 108 18.85 -7.61 0.05
CA LEU A 108 19.00 -6.54 -0.96
C LEU A 108 19.11 -7.09 -2.39
N GLU A 109 19.59 -8.31 -2.54
CA GLU A 109 19.82 -8.97 -3.84
C GLU A 109 18.53 -9.49 -4.48
N GLN A 110 17.42 -9.54 -3.76
CA GLN A 110 16.16 -10.09 -4.24
C GLN A 110 15.17 -8.99 -4.63
N SER A 111 14.42 -9.23 -5.72
CA SER A 111 13.27 -8.41 -6.04
C SER A 111 12.20 -8.56 -4.98
N LYS A 112 11.64 -7.43 -4.52
CA LYS A 112 10.67 -7.38 -3.43
C LYS A 112 9.40 -6.70 -3.90
N PRO A 113 8.23 -7.34 -3.75
CA PRO A 113 6.97 -6.64 -4.00
C PRO A 113 6.80 -5.55 -2.93
N TRP A 114 6.42 -4.36 -3.37
CA TRP A 114 6.04 -3.29 -2.46
C TRP A 114 4.64 -3.58 -1.89
N ASP A 115 4.51 -3.57 -0.56
CA ASP A 115 3.23 -3.73 0.13
C ASP A 115 2.97 -2.54 1.06
N VAL A 116 1.92 -1.78 0.75
CA VAL A 116 1.52 -0.60 1.53
C VAL A 116 1.04 -0.98 2.94
N GLN A 117 0.54 -2.19 3.13
CA GLN A 117 0.09 -2.65 4.45
C GLN A 117 1.27 -3.03 5.35
N GLY A 118 2.34 -3.53 4.77
CA GLY A 118 3.55 -3.89 5.50
C GLY A 118 4.22 -2.70 6.19
N ILE A 119 4.24 -1.52 5.56
CA ILE A 119 4.83 -0.32 6.16
C ILE A 119 4.07 0.13 7.42
N GLU A 120 2.76 -0.07 7.50
CA GLU A 120 1.97 0.25 8.70
C GLU A 120 2.34 -0.62 9.89
N GLY A 121 2.72 -1.88 9.65
CA GLY A 121 3.25 -2.76 10.70
C GLY A 121 4.53 -2.19 11.31
N THR A 122 5.47 -1.77 10.44
CA THR A 122 6.73 -1.14 10.85
C THR A 122 6.49 0.18 11.57
N TYR A 123 5.58 1.02 11.08
CA TYR A 123 5.20 2.28 11.73
C TYR A 123 4.66 2.06 13.15
N ARG A 124 3.78 1.08 13.33
CA ARG A 124 3.27 0.72 14.66
C ARG A 124 4.36 0.22 15.59
N PHE A 125 5.35 -0.52 15.06
CA PHE A 125 6.52 -0.95 15.83
C PHE A 125 7.35 0.25 16.29
N VAL A 126 7.74 1.15 15.38
CA VAL A 126 8.52 2.36 15.69
C VAL A 126 7.80 3.21 16.76
N ARG A 127 6.50 3.41 16.63
CA ARG A 127 5.71 4.15 17.62
C ARG A 127 5.66 3.47 19.00
N LYS A 128 5.56 2.15 19.04
CA LYS A 128 5.61 1.41 20.32
C LYS A 128 6.99 1.51 20.95
N PHE A 129 8.05 1.39 20.14
CA PHE A 129 9.41 1.54 20.60
C PHE A 129 9.66 2.94 21.19
N TRP A 130 9.20 3.99 20.51
CA TRP A 130 9.29 5.36 21.01
C TRP A 130 8.66 5.54 22.40
N ARG A 131 7.47 4.94 22.59
CA ARG A 131 6.72 5.02 23.87
C ARG A 131 7.39 4.30 25.05
N LEU A 132 8.39 3.48 24.82
CA LEU A 132 9.17 2.89 25.92
C LEU A 132 10.06 3.94 26.62
N PHE A 133 10.39 5.02 25.94
CA PHE A 133 11.33 6.03 26.41
C PHE A 133 10.69 7.42 26.58
N HIS A 134 9.43 7.59 26.15
CA HIS A 134 8.74 8.87 26.17
C HIS A 134 7.33 8.73 26.75
N ASN A 135 6.96 9.70 27.59
CA ASN A 135 5.62 9.81 28.14
C ASN A 135 4.60 10.34 27.12
N GLU A 136 3.34 10.51 27.53
CA GLU A 136 2.26 11.02 26.67
C GLU A 136 2.50 12.46 26.15
N ASN A 137 3.35 13.22 26.85
CA ASN A 137 3.75 14.60 26.49
C ASN A 137 4.98 14.62 25.57
N ASN A 138 5.46 13.46 25.09
CA ASN A 138 6.71 13.32 24.33
C ASN A 138 8.00 13.72 25.10
N GLU A 139 7.97 13.72 26.41
CA GLU A 139 9.13 13.97 27.23
C GLU A 139 9.87 12.65 27.47
N PHE A 140 11.20 12.70 27.40
CA PHE A 140 12.04 11.52 27.67
C PHE A 140 11.88 11.09 29.13
N CYS A 141 11.48 9.83 29.34
CA CYS A 141 11.10 9.29 30.64
C CYS A 141 11.79 7.94 30.85
N VAL A 142 12.96 7.98 31.46
CA VAL A 142 13.72 6.79 31.89
C VAL A 142 14.05 6.96 33.36
N CYS A 143 13.85 5.91 34.17
CA CYS A 143 14.25 5.91 35.58
C CYS A 143 15.51 5.11 35.79
N ASP A 144 16.34 5.56 36.74
CA ASP A 144 17.56 4.87 37.17
C ASP A 144 17.31 3.87 38.33
N GLU A 145 16.05 3.54 38.59
CA GLU A 145 15.71 2.57 39.60
C GLU A 145 16.13 1.16 39.18
N PRO A 146 16.58 0.32 40.13
CA PRO A 146 16.91 -1.06 39.79
C PRO A 146 15.69 -1.82 39.29
N ALA A 147 15.87 -2.59 38.23
CA ALA A 147 14.78 -3.36 37.60
C ALA A 147 14.19 -4.36 38.59
N THR A 148 12.87 -4.48 38.55
CA THR A 148 12.11 -5.43 39.38
C THR A 148 12.35 -6.89 38.92
N ALA A 149 12.07 -7.85 39.79
CA ALA A 149 12.21 -9.28 39.45
C ALA A 149 11.36 -9.72 38.24
N PRO A 150 10.11 -9.25 37.99
CA PRO A 150 9.37 -9.54 36.77
C PRO A 150 10.02 -8.96 35.51
N GLU A 151 10.58 -7.76 35.56
CA GLU A 151 11.27 -7.10 34.45
C GLU A 151 12.55 -7.85 34.08
N LEU A 152 13.37 -8.21 35.07
CA LEU A 152 14.57 -9.05 34.87
C LEU A 152 14.20 -10.41 34.28
N LYS A 153 13.12 -11.04 34.75
CA LYS A 153 12.66 -12.31 34.19
C LYS A 153 12.25 -12.15 32.71
N SER A 154 11.58 -11.07 32.34
CA SER A 154 11.19 -10.79 30.95
C SER A 154 12.43 -10.61 30.07
N LEU A 155 13.39 -9.83 30.52
CA LEU A 155 14.66 -9.60 29.81
C LEU A 155 15.43 -10.91 29.60
N HIS A 156 15.67 -11.68 30.68
CA HIS A 156 16.40 -12.94 30.56
C HIS A 156 15.66 -14.00 29.73
N THR A 157 14.32 -13.97 29.71
CA THR A 157 13.53 -14.84 28.82
C THR A 157 13.72 -14.47 27.36
N LEU A 158 13.81 -13.18 27.05
CA LEU A 158 14.08 -12.69 25.71
C LEU A 158 15.50 -13.09 25.25
N ILE A 159 16.52 -12.81 26.06
CA ILE A 159 17.92 -13.18 25.78
C ILE A 159 18.03 -14.67 25.45
N LYS A 160 17.40 -15.52 26.26
CA LYS A 160 17.44 -16.98 26.06
C LYS A 160 16.76 -17.46 24.77
N LYS A 161 15.87 -16.64 24.16
CA LYS A 161 15.21 -16.99 22.90
C LYS A 161 16.07 -16.63 21.68
N GLU A 162 16.97 -15.68 21.84
CA GLU A 162 17.85 -15.21 20.76
C GLU A 162 19.17 -16.00 20.68
N GLU A 163 19.51 -16.80 21.71
CA GLU A 163 20.61 -17.78 21.70
C GLU A 163 20.18 -19.12 21.03
#